data_7013a02090ff94dfa330b87c82db9fe7
#
_entry.id   7013a02090ff94dfa330b87c82db9fe7
#
_cell.length_a   1.000
_cell.length_b   1.000
_cell.length_c   1.000
_cell.angle_alpha   90.00
_cell.angle_beta   90.00
_cell.angle_gamma   90.00
#
_symmetry.space_group_name_H-M   'P 1'
#
loop_
_entity.id
_entity.type
_entity.pdbx_description
1 polymer ?
#
loop_
_entity_poly.entity_id
_entity_poly.type
_entity_poly.pdbx_seq_one_letter_code
_entity_poly.pdbx_strand_id
1 'polypeptide(L)'
;NYGGSDVENLPVQNAIWNYLGTWRSEVGYKHGIKQDFVNNSKGNFNTSIETEAEEYANNYKNGNLTQITDKTDKSKIKVTQYTEGNEQYLRVGPFKYEFPEKLSEINVITDKNSKMEIKCFEKRINDNQYSKYSNINQIKSGNEFYISVKMPTDGTSQIKKITVKGKANVKHVTIKFWESTSMSQQNLLQYNYSNEEIDINQTFDYNIKILGNLKVIKVNKDNIKIKLQGVGFYVQNKDTKKWVKVENDTV
;
A
#
# COMPACT_ATOMS: atom_id res chain seq x y z
N ASN A 1 8.07 25.65 -1.14
CA ASN A 1 8.54 26.92 -1.67
C ASN A 1 7.34 27.78 -2.07
N TYR A 2 6.81 28.52 -1.13
CA TYR A 2 5.86 29.58 -1.44
C TYR A 2 6.68 30.78 -1.95
N GLY A 3 7.13 30.72 -3.17
CA GLY A 3 7.84 31.81 -3.86
C GLY A 3 6.91 32.92 -4.35
N GLY A 4 5.81 33.13 -3.64
CA GLY A 4 4.84 34.18 -3.93
C GLY A 4 5.24 35.55 -3.39
N SER A 5 4.47 36.57 -3.75
CA SER A 5 4.58 37.91 -3.19
C SER A 5 4.32 37.89 -1.66
N ASP A 6 4.76 38.90 -0.94
CA ASP A 6 4.54 39.02 0.53
C ASP A 6 3.06 38.85 0.90
N VAL A 7 2.15 39.21 0.03
CA VAL A 7 0.69 39.06 0.21
C VAL A 7 0.26 37.59 0.13
N GLU A 8 0.89 36.76 -0.72
CA GLU A 8 0.57 35.32 -0.84
C GLU A 8 1.15 34.51 0.31
N ASN A 9 2.23 34.97 0.94
CA ASN A 9 2.84 34.31 2.09
C ASN A 9 2.15 34.64 3.43
N LEU A 10 1.36 35.71 3.48
CA LEU A 10 0.67 36.15 4.69
C LEU A 10 -0.26 35.08 5.30
N PRO A 11 -1.07 34.34 4.55
CA PRO A 11 -1.91 33.26 5.09
C PRO A 11 -1.10 32.15 5.75
N VAL A 12 0.04 31.76 5.16
CA VAL A 12 0.93 30.74 5.70
C VAL A 12 1.56 31.23 7.01
N GLN A 13 2.01 32.46 7.03
CA GLN A 13 2.61 33.05 8.22
C GLN A 13 1.59 33.21 9.35
N ASN A 14 0.34 33.55 9.02
CA ASN A 14 -0.75 33.60 9.99
C ASN A 14 -1.11 32.22 10.53
N ALA A 15 -1.09 31.18 9.69
CA ALA A 15 -1.30 29.80 10.11
C ALA A 15 -0.22 29.34 11.09
N ILE A 16 1.06 29.61 10.79
CA ILE A 16 2.18 29.33 11.69
C ILE A 16 2.00 30.07 13.00
N TRP A 17 1.63 31.33 12.95
CA TRP A 17 1.42 32.15 14.14
C TRP A 17 0.25 31.69 14.99
N ASN A 18 -0.81 31.15 14.38
CA ASN A 18 -1.94 30.61 15.11
C ASN A 18 -1.65 29.24 15.73
N TYR A 19 -0.92 28.38 15.02
CA TYR A 19 -0.45 27.10 15.51
C TYR A 19 0.48 27.26 16.74
N LEU A 20 1.29 28.31 16.74
CA LEU A 20 2.11 28.73 17.88
C LEU A 20 1.30 29.52 18.95
N GLY A 21 -0.04 29.53 18.89
CA GLY A 21 -0.94 30.45 19.56
C GLY A 21 -0.84 30.52 21.10
N THR A 22 -0.65 29.37 21.76
CA THR A 22 -0.37 29.34 23.21
C THR A 22 1.01 29.90 23.56
N TRP A 23 1.98 29.63 22.71
CA TRP A 23 3.33 30.23 22.84
C TRP A 23 3.31 31.74 22.63
N ARG A 24 2.38 32.26 21.84
CA ARG A 24 2.18 33.68 21.59
C ARG A 24 1.59 34.45 22.77
N SER A 25 0.62 33.89 23.48
CA SER A 25 0.03 34.57 24.62
C SER A 25 1.07 34.79 25.71
N GLU A 26 2.03 33.88 25.86
CA GLU A 26 3.06 34.00 26.88
C GLU A 26 4.33 34.70 26.39
N VAL A 27 4.81 34.37 25.18
CA VAL A 27 6.09 34.87 24.67
C VAL A 27 5.92 36.15 23.84
N GLY A 28 4.84 36.25 23.05
CA GLY A 28 4.52 37.47 22.32
C GLY A 28 4.31 38.68 23.20
N TYR A 29 3.74 38.48 24.38
CA TYR A 29 3.59 39.54 25.39
C TYR A 29 4.93 39.98 25.98
N LYS A 30 5.84 39.04 26.21
CA LYS A 30 7.19 39.32 26.68
C LYS A 30 8.05 40.03 25.63
N HIS A 31 7.76 39.85 24.35
CA HIS A 31 8.51 40.44 23.23
C HIS A 31 7.77 41.58 22.51
N GLY A 32 6.73 42.13 23.10
CA GLY A 32 6.07 43.37 22.60
C GLY A 32 5.19 43.21 21.36
N ILE A 33 4.81 42.00 20.99
CA ILE A 33 3.79 41.80 19.95
C ILE A 33 2.42 42.13 20.52
N LYS A 34 1.82 43.24 20.07
CA LYS A 34 0.53 43.69 20.54
C LYS A 34 -0.57 42.69 20.21
N GLN A 35 -1.43 42.38 21.17
CA GLN A 35 -2.60 41.47 20.98
C GLN A 35 -3.50 41.92 19.81
N ASP A 36 -3.57 43.23 19.55
CA ASP A 36 -4.32 43.81 18.45
C ASP A 36 -3.82 43.31 17.07
N PHE A 37 -2.51 43.13 16.90
CA PHE A 37 -1.96 42.58 15.66
C PHE A 37 -2.39 41.12 15.45
N VAL A 38 -2.43 40.35 16.51
CA VAL A 38 -2.90 38.94 16.48
C VAL A 38 -4.38 38.88 16.14
N ASN A 39 -5.21 39.75 16.70
CA ASN A 39 -6.64 39.81 16.46
C ASN A 39 -6.97 40.25 15.03
N ASN A 40 -6.26 41.27 14.53
CA ASN A 40 -6.45 41.77 13.17
C ASN A 40 -5.94 40.79 12.07
N SER A 41 -4.97 39.93 12.38
CA SER A 41 -4.48 38.94 11.44
C SER A 41 -5.44 37.72 11.27
N LYS A 42 -6.37 37.52 12.23
CA LYS A 42 -7.36 36.41 12.15
C LYS A 42 -8.31 36.51 10.95
N GLY A 43 -8.60 37.72 10.45
CA GLY A 43 -9.46 37.92 9.29
C GLY A 43 -8.88 37.40 7.97
N ASN A 44 -7.58 37.17 7.89
CA ASN A 44 -6.88 36.65 6.71
C ASN A 44 -6.40 35.19 6.89
N PHE A 45 -6.99 34.48 7.84
CA PHE A 45 -6.59 33.14 8.20
C PHE A 45 -7.16 32.11 7.23
N ASN A 46 -6.28 31.27 6.66
CA ASN A 46 -6.70 30.16 5.83
C ASN A 46 -6.74 28.85 6.66
N THR A 47 -7.94 28.46 7.09
CA THR A 47 -8.17 27.27 7.90
C THR A 47 -7.78 25.97 7.20
N SER A 48 -7.76 25.93 5.86
CA SER A 48 -7.35 24.74 5.12
C SER A 48 -5.85 24.45 5.28
N ILE A 49 -5.01 25.48 5.30
CA ILE A 49 -3.56 25.34 5.51
C ILE A 49 -3.27 24.81 6.90
N GLU A 50 -3.99 25.26 7.91
CA GLU A 50 -3.84 24.80 9.29
C GLU A 50 -4.26 23.32 9.40
N THR A 51 -5.41 22.97 8.87
CA THR A 51 -5.90 21.59 8.86
C THR A 51 -4.92 20.65 8.15
N GLU A 52 -4.42 21.03 6.97
CA GLU A 52 -3.41 20.26 6.26
C GLU A 52 -2.12 20.09 7.04
N ALA A 53 -1.67 21.15 7.74
CA ALA A 53 -0.47 21.11 8.56
C ALA A 53 -0.65 20.20 9.79
N GLU A 54 -1.82 20.26 10.44
CA GLU A 54 -2.16 19.38 11.57
C GLU A 54 -2.27 17.91 11.13
N GLU A 55 -2.94 17.64 10.00
CA GLU A 55 -3.03 16.30 9.45
C GLU A 55 -1.65 15.74 9.12
N TYR A 56 -0.80 16.54 8.49
CA TYR A 56 0.57 16.15 8.18
C TYR A 56 1.38 15.86 9.46
N ALA A 57 1.31 16.75 10.44
CA ALA A 57 2.01 16.58 11.71
C ALA A 57 1.53 15.32 12.46
N ASN A 58 0.24 15.07 12.49
CA ASN A 58 -0.34 13.88 13.11
C ASN A 58 0.06 12.61 12.37
N ASN A 59 0.04 12.61 11.04
CA ASN A 59 0.49 11.47 10.23
C ASN A 59 1.98 11.19 10.43
N TYR A 60 2.81 12.21 10.50
CA TYR A 60 4.24 12.09 10.83
C TYR A 60 4.45 11.49 12.22
N LYS A 61 3.80 12.04 13.24
CA LYS A 61 3.88 11.59 14.63
C LYS A 61 3.44 10.13 14.81
N ASN A 62 2.42 9.71 14.07
CA ASN A 62 1.89 8.36 14.11
C ASN A 62 2.64 7.39 13.17
N GLY A 63 3.66 7.86 12.45
CA GLY A 63 4.42 7.04 11.50
C GLY A 63 3.65 6.67 10.23
N ASN A 64 2.47 7.23 10.00
CA ASN A 64 1.63 6.89 8.84
C ASN A 64 2.27 7.27 7.50
N LEU A 65 3.16 8.28 7.50
CA LEU A 65 3.89 8.72 6.29
C LEU A 65 4.93 7.72 5.80
N THR A 66 5.27 6.72 6.62
CA THR A 66 6.31 5.73 6.33
C THR A 66 5.81 4.30 6.44
N GLN A 67 4.49 4.08 6.38
CA GLN A 67 3.89 2.76 6.50
C GLN A 67 3.18 2.33 5.22
N ILE A 68 3.23 1.02 4.96
CA ILE A 68 2.31 0.36 4.04
C ILE A 68 1.22 -0.27 4.89
N THR A 69 -0.04 0.02 4.58
CA THR A 69 -1.19 -0.54 5.29
C THR A 69 -1.94 -1.51 4.39
N ASP A 70 -2.20 -2.72 4.87
CA ASP A 70 -3.04 -3.70 4.19
C ASP A 70 -4.52 -3.37 4.37
N LYS A 71 -5.18 -2.96 3.30
CA LYS A 71 -6.63 -2.70 3.22
C LYS A 71 -7.36 -3.78 2.43
N THR A 72 -6.71 -4.91 2.20
CA THR A 72 -7.27 -6.03 1.46
C THR A 72 -8.44 -6.66 2.22
N ASP A 73 -9.59 -6.77 1.57
CA ASP A 73 -10.68 -7.60 2.05
C ASP A 73 -10.34 -9.08 1.79
N LYS A 74 -9.81 -9.75 2.82
CA LYS A 74 -9.33 -11.13 2.70
C LYS A 74 -10.43 -12.11 2.33
N SER A 75 -11.71 -11.78 2.56
CA SER A 75 -12.86 -12.62 2.20
C SER A 75 -13.14 -12.63 0.69
N LYS A 76 -12.70 -11.59 -0.01
CA LYS A 76 -12.87 -11.44 -1.48
C LYS A 76 -11.72 -12.03 -2.29
N ILE A 77 -10.62 -12.41 -1.66
CA ILE A 77 -9.47 -12.97 -2.38
C ILE A 77 -9.87 -14.28 -3.04
N LYS A 78 -9.65 -14.33 -4.37
CA LYS A 78 -9.84 -15.54 -5.18
C LYS A 78 -8.53 -15.95 -5.83
N VAL A 79 -8.38 -17.25 -6.04
CA VAL A 79 -7.29 -17.82 -6.82
C VAL A 79 -7.92 -18.38 -8.09
N THR A 80 -7.53 -17.84 -9.24
CA THR A 80 -8.04 -18.26 -10.55
C THR A 80 -6.88 -18.78 -11.40
N GLN A 81 -6.99 -19.97 -11.88
CA GLN A 81 -6.02 -20.55 -12.80
C GLN A 81 -6.28 -20.08 -14.23
N TYR A 82 -5.22 -19.78 -14.96
CA TYR A 82 -5.29 -19.49 -16.39
C TYR A 82 -4.03 -19.97 -17.12
N THR A 83 -4.14 -20.13 -18.44
CA THR A 83 -3.05 -20.58 -19.29
C THR A 83 -2.67 -19.47 -20.26
N GLU A 84 -1.37 -19.23 -20.45
CA GLU A 84 -0.84 -18.31 -21.45
C GLU A 84 0.31 -19.02 -22.20
N GLY A 85 0.12 -19.24 -23.48
CA GLY A 85 0.99 -20.14 -24.24
C GLY A 85 0.91 -21.57 -23.71
N ASN A 86 2.05 -22.15 -23.37
CA ASN A 86 2.15 -23.51 -22.80
C ASN A 86 2.31 -23.52 -21.27
N GLU A 87 2.26 -22.36 -20.64
CA GLU A 87 2.49 -22.24 -19.20
C GLU A 87 1.20 -21.95 -18.43
N GLN A 88 1.16 -22.46 -17.20
CA GLN A 88 0.04 -22.28 -16.29
C GLN A 88 0.38 -21.24 -15.22
N TYR A 89 -0.58 -20.38 -14.96
CA TYR A 89 -0.46 -19.29 -14.00
C TYR A 89 -1.64 -19.24 -13.05
N LEU A 90 -1.42 -18.65 -11.90
CA LEU A 90 -2.45 -18.33 -10.94
C LEU A 90 -2.61 -16.81 -10.86
N ARG A 91 -3.84 -16.33 -10.97
CA ARG A 91 -4.20 -14.95 -10.64
C ARG A 91 -4.79 -14.93 -9.25
N VAL A 92 -4.19 -14.17 -8.37
CA VAL A 92 -4.54 -14.07 -6.96
C VAL A 92 -4.94 -12.64 -6.62
N GLY A 93 -6.02 -12.43 -5.93
CA GLY A 93 -6.50 -11.11 -5.52
C GLY A 93 -8.02 -11.03 -5.47
N PRO A 94 -8.60 -9.83 -5.28
CA PRO A 94 -7.93 -8.52 -5.28
C PRO A 94 -7.12 -8.25 -4.01
N PHE A 95 -6.01 -7.55 -4.17
CA PHE A 95 -5.25 -6.94 -3.08
C PHE A 95 -5.45 -5.43 -3.09
N LYS A 96 -5.35 -4.81 -1.93
CA LYS A 96 -5.44 -3.36 -1.77
C LYS A 96 -4.50 -2.90 -0.67
N TYR A 97 -3.53 -2.07 -1.02
CA TYR A 97 -2.60 -1.47 -0.06
C TYR A 97 -2.68 0.04 -0.12
N GLU A 98 -2.58 0.67 1.04
CA GLU A 98 -2.31 2.10 1.17
C GLU A 98 -0.83 2.30 1.49
N PHE A 99 -0.19 3.20 0.77
CA PHE A 99 1.24 3.49 0.86
C PHE A 99 1.52 4.95 0.47
N PRO A 100 2.60 5.56 1.03
CA PRO A 100 2.80 7.02 0.94
C PRO A 100 3.11 7.53 -0.46
N GLU A 101 3.89 6.80 -1.26
CA GLU A 101 4.34 7.27 -2.56
C GLU A 101 4.14 6.24 -3.67
N LYS A 102 4.99 5.21 -3.70
CA LYS A 102 4.93 4.17 -4.74
C LYS A 102 5.38 2.82 -4.20
N LEU A 103 4.85 1.75 -4.78
CA LEU A 103 5.36 0.40 -4.55
C LEU A 103 6.62 0.18 -5.38
N SER A 104 7.60 -0.51 -4.81
CA SER A 104 8.87 -0.88 -5.46
C SER A 104 9.00 -2.38 -5.67
N GLU A 105 8.46 -3.20 -4.77
CA GLU A 105 8.55 -4.66 -4.85
C GLU A 105 7.41 -5.32 -4.07
N ILE A 106 6.92 -6.45 -4.58
CA ILE A 106 6.05 -7.38 -3.86
C ILE A 106 6.65 -8.78 -3.97
N ASN A 107 6.74 -9.49 -2.85
CA ASN A 107 7.16 -10.88 -2.80
C ASN A 107 6.08 -11.75 -2.16
N VAL A 108 5.75 -12.85 -2.81
CA VAL A 108 4.78 -13.84 -2.32
C VAL A 108 5.52 -14.99 -1.68
N ILE A 109 5.27 -15.24 -0.40
CA ILE A 109 5.91 -16.30 0.39
C ILE A 109 4.91 -17.43 0.62
N THR A 110 5.32 -18.64 0.30
CA THR A 110 4.50 -19.85 0.37
C THR A 110 4.70 -20.58 1.68
N ASP A 111 3.93 -21.67 1.88
CA ASP A 111 4.02 -22.55 3.04
C ASP A 111 5.41 -23.24 3.19
N LYS A 112 6.16 -23.38 2.11
CA LYS A 112 7.55 -23.89 2.14
C LYS A 112 8.61 -22.78 2.27
N ASN A 113 8.22 -21.56 2.63
CA ASN A 113 9.08 -20.38 2.71
C ASN A 113 9.82 -20.02 1.40
N SER A 114 9.43 -20.59 0.29
CA SER A 114 9.92 -20.22 -1.04
C SER A 114 9.13 -19.03 -1.57
N LYS A 115 9.79 -18.20 -2.36
CA LYS A 115 9.12 -17.13 -3.09
C LYS A 115 8.48 -17.71 -4.34
N MET A 116 7.21 -17.37 -4.59
CA MET A 116 6.60 -17.64 -5.88
C MET A 116 7.13 -16.69 -6.94
N GLU A 117 7.33 -17.21 -8.14
CA GLU A 117 7.71 -16.42 -9.29
C GLU A 117 6.51 -15.56 -9.74
N ILE A 118 6.64 -14.25 -9.54
CA ILE A 118 5.63 -13.27 -9.98
C ILE A 118 5.87 -13.00 -11.45
N LYS A 119 4.84 -13.20 -12.27
CA LYS A 119 4.84 -12.88 -13.68
C LYS A 119 4.54 -11.40 -13.93
N CYS A 120 3.45 -10.91 -13.37
CA CYS A 120 3.00 -9.54 -13.54
C CYS A 120 1.98 -9.13 -12.47
N PHE A 121 1.69 -7.85 -12.44
CA PHE A 121 0.58 -7.27 -11.71
C PHE A 121 -0.52 -6.86 -12.69
N GLU A 122 -1.77 -7.01 -12.29
CA GLU A 122 -2.91 -6.77 -13.16
C GLU A 122 -3.99 -5.96 -12.44
N LYS A 123 -4.73 -5.15 -13.21
CA LYS A 123 -5.99 -4.54 -12.79
C LYS A 123 -7.15 -5.23 -13.50
N ARG A 124 -8.27 -5.39 -12.80
CA ARG A 124 -9.51 -5.89 -13.39
C ARG A 124 -10.18 -4.79 -14.18
N ILE A 125 -10.58 -5.09 -15.40
CA ILE A 125 -11.39 -4.21 -16.26
C ILE A 125 -12.87 -4.58 -16.13
N ASN A 126 -13.17 -5.89 -16.26
CA ASN A 126 -14.51 -6.47 -16.06
C ASN A 126 -14.37 -7.93 -15.55
N ASP A 127 -15.46 -8.68 -15.49
CA ASP A 127 -15.49 -10.01 -14.86
C ASP A 127 -14.48 -11.01 -15.43
N ASN A 128 -14.16 -10.91 -16.72
CA ASN A 128 -13.27 -11.85 -17.41
C ASN A 128 -12.03 -11.19 -18.02
N GLN A 129 -11.89 -9.87 -17.88
CA GLN A 129 -10.82 -9.14 -18.54
C GLN A 129 -9.93 -8.40 -17.54
N TYR A 130 -8.63 -8.59 -17.73
CA TYR A 130 -7.58 -7.97 -16.92
C TYR A 130 -6.58 -7.26 -17.82
N SER A 131 -6.03 -6.16 -17.32
CA SER A 131 -4.97 -5.41 -17.97
C SER A 131 -3.72 -5.46 -17.10
N LYS A 132 -2.58 -5.73 -17.72
CA LYS A 132 -1.28 -5.76 -17.04
C LYS A 132 -0.82 -4.34 -16.72
N TYR A 133 -0.20 -4.18 -15.56
CA TYR A 133 0.63 -3.03 -15.29
C TYR A 133 2.00 -3.24 -15.95
N SER A 134 2.53 -2.24 -16.62
CA SER A 134 3.88 -2.31 -17.21
C SER A 134 4.96 -2.40 -16.13
N ASN A 135 4.65 -1.87 -14.94
CA ASN A 135 5.58 -1.74 -13.83
C ASN A 135 4.77 -1.65 -12.52
N ILE A 136 5.32 -2.17 -11.43
CA ILE A 136 4.65 -2.18 -10.12
C ILE A 136 4.34 -0.79 -9.58
N ASN A 137 5.17 0.20 -9.88
CA ASN A 137 4.97 1.58 -9.41
C ASN A 137 3.77 2.29 -10.06
N GLN A 138 3.12 1.68 -11.05
CA GLN A 138 1.86 2.17 -11.62
C GLN A 138 0.64 1.80 -10.78
N ILE A 139 0.80 0.91 -9.80
CA ILE A 139 -0.25 0.60 -8.84
C ILE A 139 -0.38 1.81 -7.92
N LYS A 140 -1.53 2.47 -7.95
CA LYS A 140 -1.81 3.62 -7.09
C LYS A 140 -2.25 3.15 -5.71
N SER A 141 -1.84 3.89 -4.67
CA SER A 141 -2.28 3.69 -3.30
C SER A 141 -3.82 3.63 -3.22
N GLY A 142 -4.34 2.66 -2.48
CA GLY A 142 -5.77 2.45 -2.33
C GLY A 142 -6.50 1.82 -3.52
N ASN A 143 -5.82 1.48 -4.61
CA ASN A 143 -6.43 0.77 -5.73
C ASN A 143 -6.31 -0.75 -5.58
N GLU A 144 -7.33 -1.46 -6.07
CA GLU A 144 -7.30 -2.92 -6.14
C GLU A 144 -6.41 -3.40 -7.28
N PHE A 145 -5.65 -4.45 -7.02
CA PHE A 145 -4.83 -5.11 -8.03
C PHE A 145 -4.77 -6.63 -7.79
N TYR A 146 -4.29 -7.35 -8.79
CA TYR A 146 -4.10 -8.80 -8.76
C TYR A 146 -2.64 -9.13 -9.00
N ILE A 147 -2.17 -10.21 -8.38
CA ILE A 147 -0.83 -10.76 -8.58
C ILE A 147 -0.96 -11.99 -9.45
N SER A 148 -0.31 -11.98 -10.61
CA SER A 148 -0.17 -13.16 -11.45
C SER A 148 1.15 -13.85 -11.12
N VAL A 149 1.08 -15.11 -10.72
CA VAL A 149 2.23 -15.94 -10.33
C VAL A 149 2.28 -17.20 -11.15
N LYS A 150 3.48 -17.73 -11.38
CA LYS A 150 3.64 -19.04 -12.02
C LYS A 150 3.07 -20.13 -11.12
N MET A 151 2.38 -21.10 -11.72
CA MET A 151 1.84 -22.20 -10.96
C MET A 151 2.96 -23.01 -10.29
N PRO A 152 2.91 -23.22 -8.97
CA PRO A 152 3.98 -23.95 -8.29
C PRO A 152 3.97 -25.43 -8.70
N THR A 153 5.16 -25.95 -8.99
CA THR A 153 5.37 -27.37 -9.34
C THR A 153 5.88 -28.21 -8.16
N ASP A 154 6.19 -27.56 -7.04
CA ASP A 154 6.81 -28.17 -5.85
C ASP A 154 5.81 -28.69 -4.81
N GLY A 155 4.51 -28.70 -5.14
CA GLY A 155 3.43 -29.10 -4.23
C GLY A 155 3.06 -28.05 -3.18
N THR A 156 3.46 -26.80 -3.38
CA THR A 156 3.02 -25.66 -2.56
C THR A 156 1.51 -25.49 -2.67
N SER A 157 0.82 -25.43 -1.53
CA SER A 157 -0.64 -25.37 -1.47
C SER A 157 -1.20 -24.10 -0.85
N GLN A 158 -0.34 -23.21 -0.37
CA GLN A 158 -0.76 -22.02 0.36
C GLN A 158 0.21 -20.85 0.20
N ILE A 159 -0.35 -19.65 0.07
CA ILE A 159 0.39 -18.39 0.25
C ILE A 159 0.21 -17.96 1.70
N LYS A 160 1.32 -17.89 2.44
CA LYS A 160 1.32 -17.55 3.87
C LYS A 160 1.57 -16.09 4.13
N LYS A 161 2.46 -15.47 3.37
CA LYS A 161 2.89 -14.09 3.58
C LYS A 161 3.04 -13.35 2.27
N ILE A 162 2.81 -12.07 2.29
CA ILE A 162 3.15 -11.16 1.21
C ILE A 162 4.01 -10.04 1.80
N THR A 163 5.23 -9.92 1.30
CA THR A 163 6.12 -8.83 1.66
C THR A 163 6.02 -7.75 0.60
N VAL A 164 5.72 -6.54 1.04
CA VAL A 164 5.54 -5.36 0.18
C VAL A 164 6.61 -4.37 0.52
N LYS A 165 7.30 -3.87 -0.49
CA LYS A 165 8.25 -2.77 -0.37
C LYS A 165 7.73 -1.55 -1.10
N GLY A 166 8.01 -0.40 -0.57
CA GLY A 166 7.60 0.88 -1.11
C GLY A 166 8.60 1.96 -0.79
N LYS A 167 8.29 3.16 -1.25
CA LYS A 167 9.10 4.35 -0.99
C LYS A 167 8.21 5.47 -0.46
N ALA A 168 8.75 6.23 0.48
CA ALA A 168 8.13 7.44 1.01
C ALA A 168 9.08 8.62 0.90
N ASN A 169 8.58 9.77 0.47
CA ASN A 169 9.28 11.03 0.57
C ASN A 169 8.94 11.70 1.89
N VAL A 170 9.93 11.84 2.75
CA VAL A 170 9.79 12.56 4.02
C VAL A 170 10.44 13.92 3.91
N LYS A 171 9.66 14.94 4.22
CA LYS A 171 10.16 16.32 4.29
C LYS A 171 10.74 16.56 5.67
N HIS A 172 12.03 16.84 5.72
CA HIS A 172 12.68 17.35 6.93
C HIS A 172 12.67 18.87 6.90
N VAL A 173 12.20 19.47 8.00
CA VAL A 173 12.22 20.91 8.19
C VAL A 173 13.17 21.20 9.34
N THR A 174 14.25 21.93 9.03
CA THR A 174 15.13 22.47 10.07
C THR A 174 14.75 23.92 10.30
N ILE A 175 14.34 24.23 11.52
CA ILE A 175 13.97 25.59 11.93
C ILE A 175 15.09 26.15 12.76
N LYS A 176 15.64 27.31 12.35
CA LYS A 176 16.57 28.11 13.14
C LYS A 176 15.86 29.37 13.60
N PHE A 177 15.84 29.56 14.89
CA PHE A 177 15.30 30.77 15.51
C PHE A 177 16.45 31.68 15.92
N TRP A 178 16.38 32.92 15.49
CA TRP A 178 17.32 33.96 15.84
C TRP A 178 16.60 34.98 16.73
N GLU A 179 16.91 34.94 18.01
CA GLU A 179 16.34 35.88 18.97
C GLU A 179 17.12 37.18 18.92
N SER A 180 16.40 38.30 18.79
CA SER A 180 17.04 39.63 18.90
C SER A 180 17.30 39.96 20.36
N THR A 181 18.50 40.46 20.62
CA THR A 181 18.87 40.99 21.96
C THR A 181 18.32 42.39 22.22
N SER A 182 17.69 42.99 21.18
CA SER A 182 17.14 44.34 21.26
C SER A 182 15.64 44.33 21.06
N MET A 183 14.88 45.00 21.93
CA MET A 183 13.41 45.15 21.78
C MET A 183 12.98 45.93 20.54
N SER A 184 13.90 46.59 19.84
CA SER A 184 13.64 47.33 18.61
C SER A 184 13.87 46.49 17.34
N GLN A 185 14.37 45.27 17.45
CA GLN A 185 14.64 44.39 16.34
C GLN A 185 13.72 43.19 16.36
N GLN A 186 13.30 42.75 15.17
CA GLN A 186 12.46 41.59 15.00
C GLN A 186 13.25 40.30 15.11
N ASN A 187 12.68 39.32 15.80
CA ASN A 187 13.19 37.96 15.79
C ASN A 187 13.03 37.35 14.38
N LEU A 188 14.04 36.60 13.95
CA LEU A 188 14.05 35.94 12.64
C LEU A 188 13.86 34.45 12.79
N LEU A 189 13.07 33.90 11.90
CA LEU A 189 12.85 32.47 11.79
C LEU A 189 13.30 32.04 10.39
N GLN A 190 14.31 31.19 10.35
CA GLN A 190 14.82 30.59 9.12
C GLN A 190 14.41 29.12 9.10
N TYR A 191 13.87 28.66 7.99
CA TYR A 191 13.59 27.24 7.78
C TYR A 191 14.24 26.76 6.50
N ASN A 192 14.76 25.53 6.54
CA ASN A 192 15.29 24.82 5.39
C ASN A 192 14.50 23.52 5.21
N TYR A 193 14.15 23.22 3.97
CA TYR A 193 13.55 21.94 3.61
C TYR A 193 14.59 21.03 2.99
N SER A 194 14.59 19.79 3.40
CA SER A 194 15.24 18.70 2.66
C SER A 194 14.23 17.58 2.45
N ASN A 195 14.31 16.92 1.30
CA ASN A 195 13.54 15.71 1.04
C ASN A 195 14.46 14.50 1.21
N GLU A 196 13.97 13.49 1.88
CA GLU A 196 14.63 12.20 2.02
C GLU A 196 13.70 11.12 1.51
N GLU A 197 14.17 10.27 0.59
CA GLU A 197 13.44 9.08 0.15
C GLU A 197 13.79 7.92 1.10
N ILE A 198 12.79 7.39 1.78
CA ILE A 198 12.92 6.29 2.74
C ILE A 198 12.32 5.03 2.14
N ASP A 199 13.09 3.94 2.18
CA ASP A 199 12.60 2.62 1.81
C ASP A 199 11.74 2.02 2.93
N ILE A 200 10.56 1.54 2.57
CA ILE A 200 9.61 0.90 3.48
C ILE A 200 9.46 -0.57 3.11
N ASN A 201 9.51 -1.45 4.11
CA ASN A 201 9.34 -2.87 3.94
C ASN A 201 8.39 -3.41 5.00
N GLN A 202 7.27 -4.04 4.56
CA GLN A 202 6.28 -4.60 5.45
C GLN A 202 5.86 -5.99 4.99
N THR A 203 5.63 -6.89 5.95
CA THR A 203 5.18 -8.25 5.68
C THR A 203 3.82 -8.48 6.32
N PHE A 204 2.89 -8.97 5.54
CA PHE A 204 1.52 -9.26 5.96
C PHE A 204 1.25 -10.76 5.92
N ASP A 205 0.54 -11.25 6.93
CA ASP A 205 0.13 -12.64 7.01
C ASP A 205 -1.15 -12.89 6.21
N TYR A 206 -1.11 -13.95 5.42
CA TYR A 206 -2.23 -14.43 4.61
C TYR A 206 -2.47 -15.91 4.83
N ASN A 207 -3.66 -16.37 4.45
CA ASN A 207 -4.01 -17.79 4.44
C ASN A 207 -4.74 -18.11 3.14
N ILE A 208 -4.04 -17.90 2.01
CA ILE A 208 -4.62 -18.08 0.68
C ILE A 208 -4.32 -19.49 0.22
N LYS A 209 -5.35 -20.34 0.18
CA LYS A 209 -5.22 -21.72 -0.31
C LYS A 209 -5.14 -21.73 -1.83
N ILE A 210 -4.18 -22.47 -2.35
CA ILE A 210 -4.04 -22.76 -3.78
C ILE A 210 -4.74 -24.09 -4.02
N LEU A 211 -5.92 -24.02 -4.64
CA LEU A 211 -6.71 -25.21 -4.97
C LEU A 211 -6.44 -25.58 -6.41
N GLY A 212 -6.03 -26.83 -6.65
CA GLY A 212 -5.91 -27.41 -7.97
C GLY A 212 -7.15 -28.21 -8.33
N ASN A 213 -7.53 -28.20 -9.60
CA ASN A 213 -8.55 -29.10 -10.14
C ASN A 213 -7.87 -30.34 -10.74
N LEU A 214 -8.30 -31.51 -10.31
CA LEU A 214 -7.86 -32.78 -10.88
C LEU A 214 -9.04 -33.38 -11.67
N LYS A 215 -8.85 -33.59 -12.98
CA LYS A 215 -9.77 -34.32 -13.79
C LYS A 215 -9.13 -35.65 -14.19
N VAL A 216 -9.72 -36.78 -13.76
CA VAL A 216 -9.28 -38.12 -14.12
C VAL A 216 -10.31 -38.70 -15.05
N ILE A 217 -9.87 -39.17 -16.21
CA ILE A 217 -10.73 -39.81 -17.22
C ILE A 217 -10.17 -41.19 -17.50
N LYS A 218 -10.96 -42.22 -17.27
CA LYS A 218 -10.63 -43.58 -17.74
C LYS A 218 -11.11 -43.76 -19.16
N VAL A 219 -10.23 -44.28 -19.99
CA VAL A 219 -10.51 -44.55 -21.42
C VAL A 219 -10.29 -46.00 -21.73
N ASN A 220 -10.90 -46.49 -22.81
CA ASN A 220 -10.64 -47.81 -23.33
C ASN A 220 -9.17 -47.92 -23.79
N LYS A 221 -8.51 -49.05 -23.50
CA LYS A 221 -7.10 -49.28 -23.83
C LYS A 221 -6.85 -49.25 -25.33
N ASP A 222 -7.79 -49.80 -26.08
CA ASP A 222 -7.64 -49.99 -27.54
C ASP A 222 -8.17 -48.79 -28.32
N ASN A 223 -8.99 -47.93 -27.66
CA ASN A 223 -9.50 -46.71 -28.26
C ASN A 223 -9.68 -45.63 -27.22
N ILE A 224 -8.72 -44.72 -27.11
CA ILE A 224 -8.67 -43.62 -26.10
C ILE A 224 -9.82 -42.59 -26.26
N LYS A 225 -10.54 -42.59 -27.39
CA LYS A 225 -11.71 -41.74 -27.59
C LYS A 225 -12.95 -42.24 -26.83
N ILE A 226 -12.96 -43.53 -26.47
CA ILE A 226 -14.05 -44.15 -25.73
C ILE A 226 -13.79 -43.95 -24.22
N LYS A 227 -14.59 -43.09 -23.60
CA LYS A 227 -14.58 -42.87 -22.14
C LYS A 227 -15.37 -43.96 -21.45
N LEU A 228 -14.79 -44.56 -20.41
CA LEU A 228 -15.45 -45.60 -19.63
C LEU A 228 -16.20 -44.96 -18.47
N GLN A 229 -17.52 -45.23 -18.40
CA GLN A 229 -18.41 -44.73 -17.32
C GLN A 229 -18.43 -45.70 -16.12
N GLY A 230 -18.89 -45.20 -14.98
CA GLY A 230 -19.11 -46.02 -13.78
C GLY A 230 -17.83 -46.48 -13.06
N VAL A 231 -16.68 -45.83 -13.33
CA VAL A 231 -15.41 -46.16 -12.68
C VAL A 231 -15.13 -45.17 -11.58
N GLY A 232 -15.07 -45.66 -10.34
CA GLY A 232 -14.65 -44.86 -9.19
C GLY A 232 -13.13 -44.71 -9.11
N PHE A 233 -12.68 -43.54 -8.65
CA PHE A 233 -11.27 -43.23 -8.38
C PHE A 233 -11.12 -42.80 -6.94
N TYR A 234 -10.06 -43.27 -6.32
CA TYR A 234 -9.61 -42.78 -5.02
C TYR A 234 -8.32 -42.01 -5.21
N VAL A 235 -8.31 -40.77 -4.79
CA VAL A 235 -7.15 -39.88 -4.88
C VAL A 235 -6.57 -39.66 -3.48
N GLN A 236 -5.30 -39.99 -3.31
CA GLN A 236 -4.59 -39.77 -2.06
C GLN A 236 -3.53 -38.70 -2.24
N ASN A 237 -3.49 -37.74 -1.33
CA ASN A 237 -2.39 -36.78 -1.29
C ASN A 237 -1.10 -37.52 -0.90
N LYS A 238 -0.06 -37.40 -1.74
CA LYS A 238 1.19 -38.10 -1.58
C LYS A 238 1.94 -37.73 -0.30
N ASP A 239 1.90 -36.44 0.05
CA ASP A 239 2.67 -35.90 1.17
C ASP A 239 1.97 -36.11 2.52
N THR A 240 0.65 -35.87 2.56
CA THR A 240 -0.13 -35.98 3.81
C THR A 240 -0.73 -37.35 4.03
N LYS A 241 -0.70 -38.24 3.01
CA LYS A 241 -1.34 -39.57 3.00
C LYS A 241 -2.85 -39.56 3.28
N LYS A 242 -3.49 -38.38 3.21
CA LYS A 242 -4.94 -38.24 3.37
C LYS A 242 -5.66 -38.45 2.05
N TRP A 243 -6.84 -39.05 2.13
CA TRP A 243 -7.74 -39.17 0.98
C TRP A 243 -8.33 -37.83 0.62
N VAL A 244 -8.37 -37.52 -0.68
CA VAL A 244 -9.00 -36.32 -1.19
C VAL A 244 -10.49 -36.58 -1.31
N LYS A 245 -11.31 -35.80 -0.58
CA LYS A 245 -12.76 -35.84 -0.74
C LYS A 245 -13.14 -35.06 -2.01
N VAL A 246 -13.79 -35.72 -2.93
CA VAL A 246 -14.35 -35.08 -4.14
C VAL A 246 -15.76 -34.61 -3.79
N GLU A 247 -15.96 -33.30 -3.83
CA GLU A 247 -17.30 -32.68 -3.74
C GLU A 247 -17.76 -32.42 -5.18
N ASN A 248 -18.85 -33.03 -5.59
CA ASN A 248 -19.46 -33.02 -6.92
C ASN A 248 -18.79 -33.93 -7.96
N ASP A 249 -19.29 -35.13 -8.00
CA ASP A 249 -19.10 -36.09 -9.07
C ASP A 249 -20.09 -35.73 -10.20
N THR A 250 -19.75 -34.77 -11.05
CA THR A 250 -20.46 -34.53 -12.31
C THR A 250 -19.65 -35.16 -13.44
N VAL A 251 -20.15 -36.25 -13.92
CA VAL A 251 -19.68 -36.94 -15.14
C VAL A 251 -19.92 -36.09 -16.39
#